data_1e611a1f04b5d2564ad24fc111126beb
#
_entry.id   1e611a1f04b5d2564ad24fc111126beb
#
_cell.length_a   1.000
_cell.length_b   1.000
_cell.length_c   1.000
_cell.angle_alpha   90.00
_cell.angle_beta   90.00
_cell.angle_gamma   90.00
#
_symmetry.space_group_name_H-M   'P 1'
#
loop_
_entity.id
_entity.type
_entity.pdbx_description
1 polymer ?
#
loop_
_entity_poly.entity_id
_entity_poly.type
_entity_poly.pdbx_seq_one_letter_code
_entity_poly.pdbx_strand_id
1 'polypeptide(L)'
;VKNFDVVTFGSAIADIFGTTDQPITNNSFNYKIGHKLLIKNLQFDIGGGATNAATAFSRFGFKTGCVCKIGDDNNGKDILALLKKEKISFLGSIGKGKTGVSIILNKKKVGRTVLTNREESDNLKSSEVKPFKTKWLYLSSLLGESFIAQKKIALKMAKQGTKIAFNPSEYLIKSKDIREILKVTSVLILNEEEARLLAKKYKKKGPLLHSIRSLGPKIIVITNSNYPIRAYNGIREYSIKPHKIKVIERTGAGDAFASGFVAGIMANYQIEKCLKLALKEGESVLKYFGAKNKLLKKNIRQ
;
A
#
# COMPACT_ATOMS: atom_id res chain seq x y z
N VAL A 1 -13.76 -23.53 0.00
CA VAL A 1 -13.13 -22.23 -0.31
C VAL A 1 -13.48 -21.23 0.79
N LYS A 2 -12.47 -20.59 1.42
CA LYS A 2 -12.71 -19.62 2.51
C LYS A 2 -13.29 -18.33 1.96
N ASN A 3 -14.26 -17.76 2.70
CA ASN A 3 -14.89 -16.48 2.38
C ASN A 3 -14.28 -15.36 3.24
N PHE A 4 -13.99 -14.20 2.62
CA PHE A 4 -13.43 -13.02 3.26
C PHE A 4 -14.26 -11.77 2.95
N ASP A 5 -14.19 -10.77 3.82
CA ASP A 5 -14.71 -9.44 3.50
C ASP A 5 -13.75 -8.72 2.55
N VAL A 6 -12.43 -8.88 2.81
CA VAL A 6 -11.36 -8.30 1.98
C VAL A 6 -10.17 -9.26 1.90
N VAL A 7 -9.56 -9.32 0.73
CA VAL A 7 -8.25 -9.93 0.52
C VAL A 7 -7.31 -8.86 -0.01
N THR A 8 -6.14 -8.72 0.63
CA THR A 8 -5.07 -7.87 0.12
C THR A 8 -4.15 -8.67 -0.79
N PHE A 9 -3.68 -8.06 -1.87
CA PHE A 9 -2.75 -8.68 -2.80
C PHE A 9 -1.62 -7.71 -3.12
N GLY A 10 -0.42 -8.01 -2.67
CA GLY A 10 0.74 -7.14 -2.81
C GLY A 10 1.99 -7.70 -2.16
N SER A 11 2.96 -6.82 -1.89
CA SER A 11 4.23 -7.21 -1.27
C SER A 11 4.10 -7.45 0.24
N ALA A 12 4.96 -8.34 0.72
CA ALA A 12 5.31 -8.52 2.13
C ALA A 12 6.84 -8.44 2.23
N ILE A 13 7.37 -7.51 3.01
CA ILE A 13 8.78 -7.11 2.98
C ILE A 13 9.26 -6.91 4.42
N ALA A 14 10.51 -7.26 4.72
CA ALA A 14 11.17 -6.87 5.95
C ALA A 14 11.74 -5.45 5.80
N ASP A 15 11.37 -4.54 6.68
CA ASP A 15 11.85 -3.17 6.70
C ASP A 15 12.95 -3.00 7.77
N ILE A 16 14.09 -2.45 7.35
CA ILE A 16 15.24 -2.13 8.21
C ILE A 16 15.40 -0.62 8.23
N PHE A 17 15.08 0.01 9.35
CA PHE A 17 15.22 1.45 9.55
C PHE A 17 16.56 1.77 10.17
N GLY A 18 17.28 2.72 9.59
CA GLY A 18 18.51 3.26 10.14
C GLY A 18 18.55 4.78 10.05
N THR A 19 19.13 5.44 11.06
CA THR A 19 19.37 6.88 11.00
C THR A 19 20.81 7.12 10.58
N THR A 20 21.00 8.00 9.61
CA THR A 20 22.32 8.42 9.12
C THR A 20 22.55 9.90 9.39
N ASP A 21 23.81 10.24 9.78
CA ASP A 21 24.25 11.63 9.91
C ASP A 21 24.95 12.16 8.66
N GLN A 22 24.99 11.35 7.57
CA GLN A 22 25.67 11.76 6.33
C GLN A 22 25.13 13.08 5.76
N PRO A 23 26.02 13.92 5.19
CA PRO A 23 25.61 15.19 4.61
C PRO A 23 24.64 14.96 3.44
N ILE A 24 23.72 15.91 3.29
CA ILE A 24 22.83 15.97 2.13
C ILE A 24 23.31 17.12 1.25
N THR A 25 23.58 16.80 -0.01
CA THR A 25 23.93 17.77 -1.03
C THR A 25 23.02 17.54 -2.23
N ASN A 26 22.43 18.60 -2.77
CA ASN A 26 21.52 18.52 -3.93
C ASN A 26 20.38 17.49 -3.72
N ASN A 27 19.77 17.49 -2.53
CA ASN A 27 18.68 16.57 -2.15
C ASN A 27 19.06 15.08 -2.19
N SER A 28 20.36 14.74 -2.06
CA SER A 28 20.90 13.39 -2.11
C SER A 28 21.76 13.07 -0.91
N PHE A 29 21.70 11.84 -0.40
CA PHE A 29 22.68 11.32 0.55
C PHE A 29 23.98 10.98 -0.17
N ASN A 30 25.11 11.49 0.34
CA ASN A 30 26.42 11.24 -0.26
C ASN A 30 27.23 10.29 0.62
N TYR A 31 27.50 9.10 0.09
CA TYR A 31 28.32 8.07 0.73
C TYR A 31 29.63 7.92 -0.03
N LYS A 32 30.77 8.09 0.67
CA LYS A 32 32.08 7.89 0.07
C LYS A 32 32.35 6.40 -0.13
N ILE A 33 32.80 6.02 -1.34
CA ILE A 33 33.18 4.65 -1.65
C ILE A 33 34.37 4.23 -0.76
N GLY A 34 34.33 2.97 -0.26
CA GLY A 34 35.39 2.40 0.59
C GLY A 34 35.31 2.79 2.06
N HIS A 35 34.40 3.68 2.48
CA HIS A 35 34.25 4.08 3.87
C HIS A 35 33.25 3.18 4.64
N LYS A 36 33.55 2.91 5.91
CA LYS A 36 32.58 2.35 6.86
C LYS A 36 31.80 3.48 7.50
N LEU A 37 30.49 3.40 7.45
CA LEU A 37 29.59 4.43 7.97
C LEU A 37 28.77 3.85 9.12
N LEU A 38 28.69 4.59 10.21
CA LEU A 38 27.87 4.19 11.35
C LEU A 38 26.41 4.55 11.10
N ILE A 39 25.53 3.57 11.30
CA ILE A 39 24.09 3.76 11.33
C ILE A 39 23.64 3.79 12.79
N LYS A 40 22.82 4.78 13.13
CA LYS A 40 22.22 4.91 14.46
C LYS A 40 20.76 4.45 14.45
N ASN A 41 20.25 4.07 15.62
CA ASN A 41 18.82 3.71 15.81
C ASN A 41 18.33 2.64 14.82
N LEU A 42 19.05 1.53 14.74
CA LEU A 42 18.65 0.41 13.89
C LEU A 42 17.37 -0.24 14.45
N GLN A 43 16.34 -0.34 13.60
CA GLN A 43 15.07 -0.97 13.96
C GLN A 43 14.61 -1.89 12.82
N PHE A 44 13.96 -2.99 13.18
CA PHE A 44 13.40 -3.96 12.26
C PHE A 44 11.88 -3.95 12.38
N ASP A 45 11.18 -3.97 11.27
CA ASP A 45 9.72 -4.09 11.22
C ASP A 45 9.32 -4.86 9.96
N ILE A 46 8.03 -5.19 9.87
CA ILE A 46 7.46 -5.81 8.68
C ILE A 46 6.73 -4.73 7.89
N GLY A 47 7.10 -4.59 6.62
CA GLY A 47 6.49 -3.70 5.65
C GLY A 47 5.78 -4.46 4.53
N GLY A 48 5.58 -3.73 3.44
CA GLY A 48 4.90 -4.21 2.24
C GLY A 48 3.41 -3.90 2.23
N GLY A 49 2.95 -3.43 1.06
CA GLY A 49 1.58 -2.90 0.92
C GLY A 49 0.48 -3.91 1.24
N ALA A 50 0.70 -5.23 0.99
CA ALA A 50 -0.29 -6.23 1.34
C ALA A 50 -0.42 -6.43 2.85
N THR A 51 0.70 -6.55 3.58
CA THR A 51 0.69 -6.77 5.02
C THR A 51 0.24 -5.52 5.78
N ASN A 52 0.61 -4.31 5.30
CA ASN A 52 0.18 -3.04 5.88
C ASN A 52 -1.34 -2.90 5.80
N ALA A 53 -1.90 -3.06 4.60
CA ALA A 53 -3.34 -2.97 4.37
C ALA A 53 -4.11 -4.10 5.08
N ALA A 54 -3.60 -5.35 5.05
CA ALA A 54 -4.26 -6.47 5.72
C ALA A 54 -4.37 -6.25 7.23
N THR A 55 -3.32 -5.72 7.86
CA THR A 55 -3.32 -5.39 9.29
C THR A 55 -4.37 -4.31 9.61
N ALA A 56 -4.45 -3.25 8.80
CA ALA A 56 -5.46 -2.21 8.96
C ALA A 56 -6.89 -2.78 8.85
N PHE A 57 -7.18 -3.55 7.80
CA PHE A 57 -8.51 -4.14 7.62
C PHE A 57 -8.87 -5.10 8.75
N SER A 58 -7.94 -5.95 9.20
CA SER A 58 -8.18 -6.85 10.34
C SER A 58 -8.50 -6.07 11.62
N ARG A 59 -7.76 -4.99 11.91
CA ARG A 59 -7.99 -4.13 13.07
C ARG A 59 -9.30 -3.33 13.00
N PHE A 60 -9.81 -3.10 11.78
CA PHE A 60 -11.17 -2.58 11.56
C PHE A 60 -12.28 -3.64 11.69
N GLY A 61 -11.94 -4.89 12.02
CA GLY A 61 -12.89 -5.96 12.28
C GLY A 61 -13.28 -6.78 11.04
N PHE A 62 -12.69 -6.52 9.87
CA PHE A 62 -12.98 -7.28 8.65
C PHE A 62 -12.28 -8.65 8.65
N LYS A 63 -12.97 -9.68 8.18
CA LYS A 63 -12.36 -10.98 7.92
C LYS A 63 -11.41 -10.87 6.74
N THR A 64 -10.10 -10.91 7.03
CA THR A 64 -9.05 -10.52 6.10
C THR A 64 -8.19 -11.69 5.66
N GLY A 65 -7.92 -11.79 4.35
CA GLY A 65 -6.87 -12.62 3.77
C GLY A 65 -5.73 -11.76 3.19
N CYS A 66 -4.54 -12.35 3.07
CA CYS A 66 -3.36 -11.71 2.48
C CYS A 66 -2.71 -12.64 1.46
N VAL A 67 -2.65 -12.18 0.20
CA VAL A 67 -1.91 -12.83 -0.89
C VAL A 67 -0.59 -12.10 -1.07
N CYS A 68 0.50 -12.78 -0.75
CA CYS A 68 1.86 -12.34 -0.98
C CYS A 68 2.78 -13.55 -1.13
N LYS A 69 3.97 -13.38 -1.67
CA LYS A 69 5.01 -14.41 -1.67
C LYS A 69 6.17 -13.96 -0.81
N ILE A 70 6.66 -14.88 0.01
CA ILE A 70 7.77 -14.70 0.94
C ILE A 70 8.80 -15.81 0.73
N GLY A 71 10.01 -15.61 1.21
CA GLY A 71 11.04 -16.64 1.21
C GLY A 71 10.91 -17.60 2.39
N ASP A 72 11.59 -18.75 2.30
CA ASP A 72 11.77 -19.67 3.42
C ASP A 72 12.98 -19.24 4.26
N ASP A 73 12.83 -18.09 4.91
CA ASP A 73 13.84 -17.46 5.76
C ASP A 73 13.23 -16.88 7.04
N ASN A 74 14.05 -16.30 7.90
CA ASN A 74 13.58 -15.73 9.17
C ASN A 74 12.62 -14.56 8.94
N ASN A 75 12.85 -13.72 7.94
CA ASN A 75 11.94 -12.62 7.59
C ASN A 75 10.56 -13.16 7.17
N GLY A 76 10.53 -14.24 6.39
CA GLY A 76 9.29 -14.91 6.00
C GLY A 76 8.54 -15.48 7.22
N LYS A 77 9.26 -16.11 8.15
CA LYS A 77 8.68 -16.62 9.42
C LYS A 77 8.08 -15.49 10.25
N ASP A 78 8.75 -14.35 10.35
CA ASP A 78 8.26 -13.18 11.09
C ASP A 78 6.99 -12.59 10.44
N ILE A 79 6.93 -12.55 9.12
CA ILE A 79 5.73 -12.15 8.39
C ILE A 79 4.56 -13.09 8.68
N LEU A 80 4.79 -14.41 8.65
CA LEU A 80 3.74 -15.39 8.99
C LEU A 80 3.28 -15.25 10.45
N ALA A 81 4.20 -15.02 11.37
CA ALA A 81 3.89 -14.78 12.78
C ALA A 81 3.03 -13.52 12.95
N LEU A 82 3.36 -12.43 12.26
CA LEU A 82 2.55 -11.21 12.23
C LEU A 82 1.14 -11.50 11.71
N LEU A 83 1.01 -12.16 10.55
CA LEU A 83 -0.30 -12.46 9.97
C LEU A 83 -1.16 -13.30 10.91
N LYS A 84 -0.56 -14.29 11.58
CA LYS A 84 -1.23 -15.13 12.61
C LYS A 84 -1.68 -14.27 13.80
N LYS A 85 -0.80 -13.42 14.35
CA LYS A 85 -1.09 -12.51 15.47
C LYS A 85 -2.25 -11.58 15.16
N GLU A 86 -2.31 -11.04 13.95
CA GLU A 86 -3.36 -10.12 13.47
C GLU A 86 -4.58 -10.87 12.91
N LYS A 87 -4.67 -12.19 13.08
CA LYS A 87 -5.80 -13.04 12.62
C LYS A 87 -6.06 -12.96 11.11
N ILE A 88 -5.01 -12.78 10.32
CA ILE A 88 -5.05 -12.67 8.86
C ILE A 88 -4.72 -14.04 8.25
N SER A 89 -5.53 -14.50 7.30
CA SER A 89 -5.26 -15.76 6.60
C SER A 89 -4.20 -15.55 5.51
N PHE A 90 -3.11 -16.33 5.56
CA PHE A 90 -2.10 -16.34 4.50
C PHE A 90 -2.60 -17.18 3.30
N LEU A 91 -2.71 -16.53 2.14
CA LEU A 91 -3.28 -17.10 0.90
C LEU A 91 -2.26 -17.18 -0.25
N GLY A 92 -1.03 -16.74 -0.03
CA GLY A 92 0.06 -16.81 -0.99
C GLY A 92 0.91 -18.06 -0.83
N SER A 93 2.19 -17.97 -1.19
CA SER A 93 3.16 -19.08 -1.16
C SER A 93 4.48 -18.69 -0.48
N ILE A 94 5.24 -19.72 -0.13
CA ILE A 94 6.61 -19.61 0.35
C ILE A 94 7.51 -20.13 -0.77
N GLY A 95 8.44 -19.28 -1.24
CA GLY A 95 9.41 -19.63 -2.26
C GLY A 95 10.74 -20.10 -1.67
N LYS A 96 11.60 -20.67 -2.51
CA LYS A 96 12.95 -21.12 -2.13
C LYS A 96 13.96 -19.95 -2.02
N GLY A 97 13.63 -18.78 -2.59
CA GLY A 97 14.44 -17.57 -2.51
C GLY A 97 14.24 -16.84 -1.17
N LYS A 98 14.73 -15.61 -1.10
CA LYS A 98 14.64 -14.78 0.11
C LYS A 98 13.39 -13.92 0.12
N THR A 99 12.93 -13.58 1.31
CA THR A 99 11.92 -12.55 1.53
C THR A 99 12.49 -11.19 1.13
N GLY A 100 11.71 -10.37 0.44
CA GLY A 100 12.11 -9.01 0.09
C GLY A 100 12.48 -8.17 1.31
N VAL A 101 13.43 -7.26 1.13
CA VAL A 101 13.95 -6.38 2.19
C VAL A 101 13.99 -4.94 1.68
N SER A 102 13.60 -4.00 2.55
CA SER A 102 13.82 -2.57 2.33
C SER A 102 14.74 -2.01 3.42
N ILE A 103 15.79 -1.31 3.01
CA ILE A 103 16.65 -0.54 3.91
C ILE A 103 16.22 0.92 3.82
N ILE A 104 15.69 1.46 4.90
CA ILE A 104 15.16 2.82 4.99
C ILE A 104 16.18 3.67 5.76
N LEU A 105 16.93 4.49 5.03
CA LEU A 105 17.90 5.40 5.59
C LEU A 105 17.26 6.76 5.83
N ASN A 106 17.10 7.11 7.10
CA ASN A 106 16.47 8.35 7.54
C ASN A 106 17.51 9.39 7.96
N LYS A 107 17.27 10.65 7.63
CA LYS A 107 17.91 11.78 8.28
C LYS A 107 16.85 12.64 8.94
N LYS A 108 16.99 12.82 10.25
CA LYS A 108 16.02 13.54 11.09
C LYS A 108 15.69 14.92 10.49
N LYS A 109 14.41 15.25 10.39
CA LYS A 109 13.85 16.51 9.85
C LYS A 109 14.10 16.77 8.37
N VAL A 110 14.77 15.89 7.63
CA VAL A 110 15.12 16.13 6.22
C VAL A 110 14.35 15.21 5.29
N GLY A 111 14.47 13.89 5.49
CA GLY A 111 13.82 12.91 4.62
C GLY A 111 14.47 11.53 4.72
N ARG A 112 14.11 10.70 3.77
CA ARG A 112 14.60 9.32 3.72
C ARG A 112 14.90 8.88 2.29
N THR A 113 15.76 7.88 2.16
CA THR A 113 15.92 7.07 0.96
C THR A 113 15.58 5.63 1.28
N VAL A 114 14.91 4.95 0.37
CA VAL A 114 14.54 3.54 0.49
C VAL A 114 15.29 2.75 -0.57
N LEU A 115 16.12 1.81 -0.13
CA LEU A 115 16.77 0.81 -0.97
C LEU A 115 15.98 -0.49 -0.81
N THR A 116 15.39 -1.00 -1.89
CA THR A 116 14.53 -2.18 -1.80
C THR A 116 15.00 -3.29 -2.72
N ASN A 117 15.08 -4.50 -2.17
CA ASN A 117 15.20 -5.74 -2.91
C ASN A 117 13.89 -6.52 -2.75
N ARG A 118 13.27 -6.93 -3.83
CA ARG A 118 11.91 -7.47 -3.81
C ARG A 118 11.84 -8.99 -3.84
N GLU A 119 12.89 -9.66 -4.33
CA GLU A 119 13.08 -11.12 -4.30
C GLU A 119 11.78 -11.90 -4.59
N GLU A 120 11.37 -12.80 -3.67
CA GLU A 120 10.16 -13.61 -3.84
C GLU A 120 8.86 -12.79 -3.93
N SER A 121 8.85 -11.55 -3.43
CA SER A 121 7.66 -10.69 -3.56
C SER A 121 7.24 -10.45 -5.02
N ASP A 122 8.16 -10.55 -5.99
CA ASP A 122 7.88 -10.34 -7.42
C ASP A 122 7.74 -11.65 -8.21
N ASN A 123 7.87 -12.82 -7.57
CA ASN A 123 7.91 -14.16 -8.20
C ASN A 123 6.66 -15.03 -7.95
N LEU A 124 5.55 -14.46 -7.47
CA LEU A 124 4.31 -15.21 -7.21
C LEU A 124 3.60 -15.56 -8.52
N LYS A 125 3.38 -16.85 -8.77
CA LYS A 125 2.56 -17.34 -9.88
C LYS A 125 1.09 -17.46 -9.46
N SER A 126 0.16 -17.29 -10.39
CA SER A 126 -1.28 -17.39 -10.09
C SER A 126 -1.72 -18.77 -9.59
N SER A 127 -1.00 -19.83 -9.97
CA SER A 127 -1.22 -21.20 -9.50
C SER A 127 -0.83 -21.44 -8.04
N GLU A 128 0.04 -20.58 -7.48
CA GLU A 128 0.49 -20.67 -6.09
C GLU A 128 -0.48 -19.98 -5.10
N VAL A 129 -1.46 -19.24 -5.62
CA VAL A 129 -2.45 -18.54 -4.80
C VAL A 129 -3.53 -19.51 -4.34
N LYS A 130 -3.71 -19.65 -3.02
CA LYS A 130 -4.75 -20.52 -2.44
C LYS A 130 -6.15 -20.03 -2.85
N PRO A 131 -7.08 -20.92 -3.18
CA PRO A 131 -8.44 -20.53 -3.57
C PRO A 131 -9.17 -19.77 -2.47
N PHE A 132 -9.81 -18.65 -2.83
CA PHE A 132 -10.62 -17.86 -1.90
C PHE A 132 -11.81 -17.19 -2.62
N LYS A 133 -12.80 -16.74 -1.83
CA LYS A 133 -13.86 -15.81 -2.24
C LYS A 133 -13.76 -14.54 -1.38
N THR A 134 -14.03 -13.39 -1.95
CA THR A 134 -14.00 -12.12 -1.21
C THR A 134 -14.97 -11.11 -1.80
N LYS A 135 -15.48 -10.20 -0.95
CA LYS A 135 -16.29 -9.06 -1.40
C LYS A 135 -15.41 -7.96 -2.02
N TRP A 136 -14.19 -7.78 -1.46
CA TRP A 136 -13.23 -6.79 -1.91
C TRP A 136 -11.85 -7.38 -2.11
N LEU A 137 -11.19 -6.99 -3.20
CA LEU A 137 -9.78 -7.28 -3.45
C LEU A 137 -9.01 -5.96 -3.45
N TYR A 138 -8.12 -5.80 -2.47
CA TYR A 138 -7.25 -4.64 -2.36
C TYR A 138 -5.90 -4.95 -2.99
N LEU A 139 -5.51 -4.20 -4.01
CA LEU A 139 -4.28 -4.36 -4.76
C LEU A 139 -3.28 -3.27 -4.36
N SER A 140 -2.08 -3.66 -3.93
CA SER A 140 -0.92 -2.79 -3.84
C SER A 140 0.11 -3.18 -4.90
N SER A 141 1.17 -2.39 -5.04
CA SER A 141 2.14 -2.56 -6.13
C SER A 141 2.92 -3.85 -6.08
N LEU A 142 3.00 -4.52 -7.21
CA LEU A 142 3.85 -5.67 -7.50
C LEU A 142 4.53 -5.50 -8.86
N LEU A 143 5.63 -6.22 -9.07
CA LEU A 143 6.31 -6.33 -10.36
C LEU A 143 6.42 -7.81 -10.76
N GLY A 144 7.17 -8.08 -11.82
CA GLY A 144 7.48 -9.44 -12.27
C GLY A 144 6.25 -10.33 -12.47
N GLU A 145 6.40 -11.60 -12.15
CA GLU A 145 5.35 -12.63 -12.23
C GLU A 145 4.20 -12.31 -11.26
N SER A 146 4.50 -11.71 -10.11
CA SER A 146 3.48 -11.34 -9.13
C SER A 146 2.49 -10.31 -9.66
N PHE A 147 2.93 -9.35 -10.49
CA PHE A 147 2.02 -8.41 -11.15
C PHE A 147 1.14 -9.12 -12.19
N ILE A 148 1.69 -10.06 -12.95
CA ILE A 148 0.94 -10.86 -13.93
C ILE A 148 -0.15 -11.68 -13.21
N ALA A 149 0.21 -12.34 -12.12
CA ALA A 149 -0.72 -13.09 -11.29
C ALA A 149 -1.80 -12.21 -10.68
N GLN A 150 -1.42 -11.06 -10.12
CA GLN A 150 -2.32 -10.07 -9.54
C GLN A 150 -3.35 -9.58 -10.57
N LYS A 151 -2.88 -9.16 -11.76
CA LYS A 151 -3.73 -8.71 -12.85
C LYS A 151 -4.73 -9.80 -13.27
N LYS A 152 -4.25 -11.02 -13.52
CA LYS A 152 -5.09 -12.17 -13.93
C LYS A 152 -6.19 -12.45 -12.90
N ILE A 153 -5.84 -12.50 -11.62
CA ILE A 153 -6.79 -12.78 -10.54
C ILE A 153 -7.76 -11.62 -10.36
N ALA A 154 -7.30 -10.38 -10.39
CA ALA A 154 -8.14 -9.19 -10.25
C ALA A 154 -9.21 -9.11 -11.36
N LEU A 155 -8.83 -9.32 -12.61
CA LEU A 155 -9.76 -9.32 -13.74
C LEU A 155 -10.78 -10.45 -13.66
N LYS A 156 -10.34 -11.66 -13.27
CA LYS A 156 -11.24 -12.80 -13.05
C LYS A 156 -12.26 -12.51 -11.95
N MET A 157 -11.80 -12.01 -10.80
CA MET A 157 -12.67 -11.76 -9.64
C MET A 157 -13.61 -10.57 -9.87
N ALA A 158 -13.17 -9.54 -10.60
CA ALA A 158 -14.04 -8.43 -10.98
C ALA A 158 -15.24 -8.90 -11.85
N LYS A 159 -15.02 -9.82 -12.79
CA LYS A 159 -16.10 -10.47 -13.56
C LYS A 159 -17.09 -11.24 -12.69
N GLN A 160 -16.67 -11.68 -11.51
CA GLN A 160 -17.50 -12.40 -10.52
C GLN A 160 -18.16 -11.44 -9.50
N GLY A 161 -18.07 -10.12 -9.70
CA GLY A 161 -18.69 -9.12 -8.84
C GLY A 161 -17.83 -8.65 -7.65
N THR A 162 -16.60 -9.13 -7.50
CA THR A 162 -15.67 -8.62 -6.48
C THR A 162 -15.31 -7.17 -6.79
N LYS A 163 -15.42 -6.28 -5.79
CA LYS A 163 -15.01 -4.89 -5.91
C LYS A 163 -13.49 -4.77 -5.78
N ILE A 164 -12.86 -3.97 -6.63
CA ILE A 164 -11.41 -3.80 -6.66
C ILE A 164 -11.03 -2.44 -6.09
N ALA A 165 -10.18 -2.42 -5.06
CA ALA A 165 -9.47 -1.23 -4.61
C ALA A 165 -8.01 -1.32 -5.07
N PHE A 166 -7.44 -0.23 -5.61
CA PHE A 166 -6.10 -0.24 -6.15
C PHE A 166 -5.29 0.97 -5.67
N ASN A 167 -4.11 0.69 -5.14
CA ASN A 167 -3.14 1.69 -4.71
C ASN A 167 -1.78 1.38 -5.36
N PRO A 168 -1.59 1.78 -6.63
CA PRO A 168 -0.33 1.59 -7.36
C PRO A 168 0.70 2.64 -6.94
N SER A 169 1.96 2.23 -6.85
CA SER A 169 3.08 3.14 -6.65
C SER A 169 3.67 3.65 -7.96
N GLU A 170 4.51 4.65 -7.86
CA GLU A 170 5.22 5.27 -8.98
C GLU A 170 5.95 4.25 -9.87
N TYR A 171 6.70 3.31 -9.26
CA TYR A 171 7.47 2.32 -10.03
C TYR A 171 6.58 1.38 -10.85
N LEU A 172 5.40 1.00 -10.35
CA LEU A 172 4.45 0.21 -11.10
C LEU A 172 3.84 1.01 -12.26
N ILE A 173 3.45 2.25 -11.99
CA ILE A 173 2.90 3.13 -13.03
C ILE A 173 3.92 3.35 -14.15
N LYS A 174 5.20 3.56 -13.82
CA LYS A 174 6.27 3.72 -14.81
C LYS A 174 6.49 2.47 -15.66
N SER A 175 6.59 1.31 -15.03
CA SER A 175 7.09 0.08 -15.64
C SER A 175 6.04 -0.79 -16.31
N LYS A 176 4.76 -0.70 -15.95
CA LYS A 176 3.70 -1.61 -16.42
C LYS A 176 2.51 -0.87 -17.01
N ASP A 177 1.83 -1.50 -17.97
CA ASP A 177 0.52 -1.07 -18.41
C ASP A 177 -0.56 -1.59 -17.44
N ILE A 178 -1.23 -0.66 -16.77
CA ILE A 178 -2.25 -0.96 -15.76
C ILE A 178 -3.69 -0.64 -16.21
N ARG A 179 -3.90 -0.30 -17.50
CA ARG A 179 -5.23 0.12 -18.02
C ARG A 179 -6.33 -0.89 -17.75
N GLU A 180 -6.06 -2.18 -17.93
CA GLU A 180 -7.08 -3.22 -17.70
C GLU A 180 -7.52 -3.30 -16.23
N ILE A 181 -6.59 -3.13 -15.29
CA ILE A 181 -6.91 -3.07 -13.86
C ILE A 181 -7.72 -1.81 -13.56
N LEU A 182 -7.31 -0.65 -14.11
CA LEU A 182 -8.02 0.62 -13.91
C LEU A 182 -9.50 0.53 -14.35
N LYS A 183 -9.80 -0.14 -15.47
CA LYS A 183 -11.17 -0.32 -15.99
C LYS A 183 -12.09 -1.07 -15.03
N VAL A 184 -11.56 -1.97 -14.21
CA VAL A 184 -12.33 -2.75 -13.23
C VAL A 184 -12.21 -2.22 -11.80
N THR A 185 -11.46 -1.14 -11.59
CA THR A 185 -11.21 -0.56 -10.28
C THR A 185 -12.44 0.20 -9.76
N SER A 186 -12.88 -0.17 -8.56
CA SER A 186 -13.95 0.54 -7.84
C SER A 186 -13.42 1.77 -7.12
N VAL A 187 -12.24 1.64 -6.46
CA VAL A 187 -11.59 2.73 -5.72
C VAL A 187 -10.11 2.77 -6.09
N LEU A 188 -9.65 3.88 -6.62
CA LEU A 188 -8.24 4.15 -6.92
C LEU A 188 -7.71 5.21 -5.97
N ILE A 189 -6.61 4.89 -5.27
CA ILE A 189 -5.94 5.82 -4.37
C ILE A 189 -4.52 6.06 -4.89
N LEU A 190 -4.14 7.33 -5.04
CA LEU A 190 -2.85 7.79 -5.54
C LEU A 190 -2.37 8.98 -4.71
N ASN A 191 -1.06 9.19 -4.61
CA ASN A 191 -0.57 10.50 -4.28
C ASN A 191 -0.61 11.42 -5.53
N GLU A 192 -0.38 12.72 -5.34
CA GLU A 192 -0.49 13.67 -6.46
C GLU A 192 0.57 13.45 -7.54
N GLU A 193 1.78 13.03 -7.17
CA GLU A 193 2.86 12.72 -8.12
C GLU A 193 2.50 11.49 -8.98
N GLU A 194 2.00 10.44 -8.35
CA GLU A 194 1.51 9.23 -9.02
C GLU A 194 0.34 9.54 -9.96
N ALA A 195 -0.60 10.37 -9.52
CA ALA A 195 -1.74 10.77 -10.33
C ALA A 195 -1.32 11.58 -11.57
N ARG A 196 -0.39 12.55 -11.41
CA ARG A 196 0.19 13.30 -12.53
C ARG A 196 0.96 12.40 -13.50
N LEU A 197 1.76 11.47 -12.96
CA LEU A 197 2.48 10.48 -13.75
C LEU A 197 1.53 9.60 -14.56
N LEU A 198 0.44 9.13 -13.93
CA LEU A 198 -0.56 8.30 -14.59
C LEU A 198 -1.29 9.05 -15.70
N ALA A 199 -1.70 10.31 -15.45
CA ALA A 199 -2.31 11.17 -16.46
C ALA A 199 -1.37 11.40 -17.64
N LYS A 200 -0.09 11.71 -17.38
CA LYS A 200 0.94 11.89 -18.42
C LYS A 200 1.13 10.62 -19.24
N LYS A 201 1.28 9.46 -18.58
CA LYS A 201 1.48 8.16 -19.25
C LYS A 201 0.37 7.83 -20.24
N TYR A 202 -0.87 8.11 -19.89
CA TYR A 202 -2.04 7.83 -20.76
C TYR A 202 -2.55 9.07 -21.50
N LYS A 203 -1.73 10.11 -21.62
CA LYS A 203 -1.99 11.35 -22.40
C LYS A 203 -3.34 11.99 -22.05
N LYS A 204 -3.69 11.98 -20.76
CA LYS A 204 -4.93 12.60 -20.27
C LYS A 204 -4.69 14.08 -20.00
N LYS A 205 -5.66 14.93 -20.39
CA LYS A 205 -5.64 16.38 -20.21
C LYS A 205 -6.83 16.83 -19.34
N GLY A 206 -6.74 18.04 -18.79
CA GLY A 206 -7.81 18.63 -17.96
C GLY A 206 -7.63 18.42 -16.46
N PRO A 207 -8.63 18.71 -15.64
CA PRO A 207 -8.57 18.56 -14.19
C PRO A 207 -8.19 17.14 -13.78
N LEU A 208 -7.22 17.02 -12.86
CA LEU A 208 -6.53 15.75 -12.59
C LEU A 208 -7.49 14.62 -12.16
N LEU A 209 -8.44 14.89 -11.24
CA LEU A 209 -9.42 13.90 -10.81
C LEU A 209 -10.27 13.35 -11.95
N HIS A 210 -10.77 14.25 -12.83
CA HIS A 210 -11.56 13.87 -13.98
C HIS A 210 -10.75 13.10 -15.03
N SER A 211 -9.51 13.54 -15.25
CA SER A 211 -8.56 12.86 -16.15
C SER A 211 -8.30 11.43 -15.72
N ILE A 212 -8.07 11.20 -14.42
CA ILE A 212 -7.87 9.84 -13.86
C ILE A 212 -9.17 9.03 -13.91
N ARG A 213 -10.33 9.68 -13.62
CA ARG A 213 -11.64 9.01 -13.69
C ARG A 213 -11.93 8.45 -15.08
N SER A 214 -11.54 9.16 -16.14
CA SER A 214 -11.74 8.73 -17.53
C SER A 214 -10.97 7.45 -17.91
N LEU A 215 -10.03 6.98 -17.06
CA LEU A 215 -9.32 5.72 -17.24
C LEU A 215 -10.11 4.50 -16.73
N GLY A 216 -11.24 4.71 -16.03
CA GLY A 216 -12.15 3.64 -15.60
C GLY A 216 -12.52 3.58 -14.12
N PRO A 217 -11.67 3.99 -13.17
CA PRO A 217 -11.99 3.86 -11.74
C PRO A 217 -13.29 4.60 -11.37
N LYS A 218 -14.10 4.01 -10.46
CA LYS A 218 -15.38 4.63 -10.06
C LYS A 218 -15.19 5.76 -9.05
N ILE A 219 -14.31 5.57 -8.07
CA ILE A 219 -13.95 6.57 -7.06
C ILE A 219 -12.44 6.79 -7.16
N ILE A 220 -12.01 8.05 -7.21
CA ILE A 220 -10.61 8.45 -7.20
C ILE A 220 -10.33 9.22 -5.92
N VAL A 221 -9.22 8.90 -5.26
CA VAL A 221 -8.70 9.67 -4.13
C VAL A 221 -7.27 10.07 -4.44
N ILE A 222 -6.97 11.36 -4.34
CA ILE A 222 -5.61 11.90 -4.53
C ILE A 222 -5.16 12.50 -3.20
N THR A 223 -4.14 11.85 -2.60
CA THR A 223 -3.51 12.32 -1.38
C THR A 223 -2.42 13.33 -1.68
N ASN A 224 -2.24 14.29 -0.78
CA ASN A 224 -1.13 15.22 -0.80
C ASN A 224 -0.68 15.47 0.65
N SER A 225 0.63 15.49 0.89
CA SER A 225 1.17 15.56 2.26
C SER A 225 0.87 16.89 2.98
N ASN A 226 0.81 18.00 2.24
CA ASN A 226 0.70 19.36 2.80
C ASN A 226 -0.55 20.12 2.31
N TYR A 227 -1.27 19.57 1.34
CA TYR A 227 -2.42 20.19 0.69
C TYR A 227 -3.68 19.36 0.90
N PRO A 228 -4.87 19.89 0.62
CA PRO A 228 -6.09 19.13 0.74
C PRO A 228 -6.06 17.82 -0.05
N ILE A 229 -6.42 16.75 0.62
CA ILE A 229 -6.70 15.44 0.02
C ILE A 229 -8.02 15.59 -0.71
N ARG A 230 -8.09 15.12 -1.95
CA ARG A 230 -9.27 15.26 -2.80
C ARG A 230 -9.80 13.90 -3.20
N ALA A 231 -11.12 13.77 -3.27
CA ALA A 231 -11.79 12.60 -3.79
C ALA A 231 -12.87 12.99 -4.80
N TYR A 232 -13.14 12.11 -5.77
CA TYR A 232 -14.18 12.27 -6.78
C TYR A 232 -14.90 10.93 -7.00
N ASN A 233 -16.21 10.92 -6.88
CA ASN A 233 -17.04 9.72 -7.03
C ASN A 233 -17.72 9.61 -8.39
N GLY A 234 -17.35 10.45 -9.36
CA GLY A 234 -17.99 10.54 -10.68
C GLY A 234 -19.13 11.56 -10.76
N ILE A 235 -19.59 12.10 -9.62
CA ILE A 235 -20.68 13.08 -9.52
C ILE A 235 -20.18 14.34 -8.82
N ARG A 236 -19.56 14.19 -7.65
CA ARG A 236 -19.15 15.29 -6.77
C ARG A 236 -17.71 15.13 -6.33
N GLU A 237 -17.01 16.26 -6.21
CA GLU A 237 -15.70 16.37 -5.57
C GLU A 237 -15.83 16.62 -4.06
N TYR A 238 -14.92 16.04 -3.32
CA TYR A 238 -14.79 16.15 -1.87
C TYR A 238 -13.37 16.52 -1.52
N SER A 239 -13.18 17.21 -0.42
CA SER A 239 -11.83 17.51 0.08
C SER A 239 -11.76 17.51 1.60
N ILE A 240 -10.56 17.18 2.13
CA ILE A 240 -10.24 17.27 3.55
C ILE A 240 -8.82 17.78 3.72
N LYS A 241 -8.59 18.68 4.66
CA LYS A 241 -7.23 19.17 4.98
C LYS A 241 -6.58 18.25 6.00
N PRO A 242 -5.31 17.81 5.79
CA PRO A 242 -4.52 17.14 6.81
C PRO A 242 -4.34 18.02 8.04
N HIS A 243 -4.28 17.40 9.23
CA HIS A 243 -3.98 18.14 10.45
C HIS A 243 -2.48 18.43 10.54
N LYS A 244 -2.12 19.53 11.19
CA LYS A 244 -0.73 19.82 11.53
C LYS A 244 -0.31 18.92 12.69
N ILE A 245 0.47 17.89 12.41
CA ILE A 245 0.96 16.95 13.41
C ILE A 245 2.49 16.85 13.35
N LYS A 246 3.10 16.46 14.47
CA LYS A 246 4.54 16.15 14.51
C LYS A 246 4.76 14.80 13.82
N VAL A 247 5.45 14.81 12.69
CA VAL A 247 5.79 13.60 11.93
C VAL A 247 7.14 13.06 12.43
N ILE A 248 7.17 11.79 12.83
CA ILE A 248 8.38 11.06 13.21
C ILE A 248 8.88 10.25 12.02
N GLU A 249 7.99 9.49 11.38
CA GLU A 249 8.30 8.65 10.22
C GLU A 249 7.07 8.60 9.28
N ARG A 250 7.32 8.46 7.97
CA ARG A 250 6.27 8.52 6.94
C ARG A 250 5.93 7.16 6.32
N THR A 251 6.69 6.11 6.65
CA THR A 251 6.49 4.78 6.06
C THR A 251 5.12 4.22 6.44
N GLY A 252 4.40 3.73 5.44
CA GLY A 252 3.07 3.14 5.62
C GLY A 252 1.91 4.11 5.79
N ALA A 253 2.15 5.46 5.87
CA ALA A 253 1.06 6.42 6.00
C ALA A 253 0.10 6.40 4.78
N GLY A 254 0.64 6.18 3.58
CA GLY A 254 -0.16 6.00 2.36
C GLY A 254 -1.01 4.75 2.42
N ASP A 255 -0.42 3.61 2.83
CA ASP A 255 -1.14 2.33 2.98
C ASP A 255 -2.23 2.43 4.05
N ALA A 256 -1.91 3.08 5.19
CA ALA A 256 -2.86 3.31 6.27
C ALA A 256 -4.03 4.18 5.81
N PHE A 257 -3.74 5.32 5.16
CA PHE A 257 -4.77 6.18 4.58
C PHE A 257 -5.65 5.40 3.58
N ALA A 258 -5.03 4.70 2.62
CA ALA A 258 -5.74 3.95 1.59
C ALA A 258 -6.63 2.86 2.20
N SER A 259 -6.11 2.11 3.17
CA SER A 259 -6.87 1.07 3.88
C SER A 259 -8.03 1.66 4.68
N GLY A 260 -7.82 2.78 5.38
CA GLY A 260 -8.87 3.48 6.12
C GLY A 260 -10.00 3.99 5.21
N PHE A 261 -9.66 4.52 4.02
CA PHE A 261 -10.67 4.96 3.05
C PHE A 261 -11.49 3.78 2.53
N VAL A 262 -10.83 2.71 2.09
CA VAL A 262 -11.51 1.50 1.57
C VAL A 262 -12.33 0.84 2.68
N ALA A 263 -11.83 0.77 3.91
CA ALA A 263 -12.57 0.25 5.07
C ALA A 263 -13.87 1.04 5.32
N GLY A 264 -13.82 2.38 5.20
CA GLY A 264 -15.01 3.22 5.28
C GLY A 264 -16.04 2.91 4.17
N ILE A 265 -15.57 2.74 2.92
CA ILE A 265 -16.45 2.33 1.80
C ILE A 265 -17.05 0.94 2.05
N MET A 266 -16.27 -0.01 2.58
CA MET A 266 -16.73 -1.36 2.93
C MET A 266 -17.80 -1.34 4.03
N ALA A 267 -17.72 -0.38 4.95
CA ALA A 267 -18.70 -0.12 6.00
C ALA A 267 -19.86 0.78 5.55
N ASN A 268 -20.03 0.99 4.24
CA ASN A 268 -21.08 1.83 3.63
C ASN A 268 -21.12 3.29 4.16
N TYR A 269 -19.96 3.86 4.55
CA TYR A 269 -19.87 5.25 4.96
C TYR A 269 -19.94 6.19 3.74
N GLN A 270 -20.48 7.39 3.94
CA GLN A 270 -20.40 8.48 2.97
C GLN A 270 -18.95 8.90 2.75
N ILE A 271 -18.62 9.44 1.57
CA ILE A 271 -17.23 9.76 1.17
C ILE A 271 -16.55 10.68 2.19
N GLU A 272 -17.25 11.67 2.73
CA GLU A 272 -16.70 12.57 3.75
C GLU A 272 -16.27 11.82 5.02
N LYS A 273 -17.08 10.86 5.46
CA LYS A 273 -16.76 10.02 6.63
C LYS A 273 -15.61 9.06 6.32
N CYS A 274 -15.54 8.54 5.07
CA CYS A 274 -14.41 7.73 4.60
C CYS A 274 -13.11 8.54 4.63
N LEU A 275 -13.11 9.78 4.14
CA LEU A 275 -11.96 10.68 4.16
C LEU A 275 -11.50 11.00 5.59
N LYS A 276 -12.43 11.25 6.53
CA LYS A 276 -12.11 11.48 7.95
C LYS A 276 -11.48 10.26 8.60
N LEU A 277 -12.02 9.05 8.32
CA LEU A 277 -11.44 7.80 8.82
C LEU A 277 -10.05 7.54 8.25
N ALA A 278 -9.89 7.71 6.94
CA ALA A 278 -8.62 7.55 6.24
C ALA A 278 -7.53 8.51 6.76
N LEU A 279 -7.90 9.78 6.95
CA LEU A 279 -6.98 10.78 7.49
C LEU A 279 -6.52 10.39 8.91
N LYS A 280 -7.46 10.03 9.79
CA LYS A 280 -7.14 9.58 11.15
C LYS A 280 -6.26 8.35 11.16
N GLU A 281 -6.49 7.40 10.27
CA GLU A 281 -5.69 6.17 10.13
C GLU A 281 -4.29 6.49 9.62
N GLY A 282 -4.14 7.30 8.56
CA GLY A 282 -2.84 7.73 8.05
C GLY A 282 -2.02 8.52 9.07
N GLU A 283 -2.67 9.42 9.81
CA GLU A 283 -2.02 10.23 10.85
C GLU A 283 -1.62 9.41 12.08
N SER A 284 -2.30 8.29 12.34
CA SER A 284 -2.00 7.43 13.50
C SER A 284 -0.59 6.84 13.42
N VAL A 285 -0.11 6.49 12.21
CA VAL A 285 1.21 5.89 12.01
C VAL A 285 2.33 6.92 11.88
N LEU A 286 2.05 8.15 11.48
CA LEU A 286 3.06 9.20 11.29
C LEU A 286 3.84 9.58 12.57
N LYS A 287 3.29 9.26 13.74
CA LYS A 287 3.86 9.58 15.05
C LYS A 287 4.80 8.50 15.59
N TYR A 288 5.05 7.44 14.85
CA TYR A 288 5.83 6.28 15.30
C TYR A 288 6.67 5.72 14.16
N PHE A 289 7.69 4.92 14.49
CA PHE A 289 8.39 4.11 13.50
C PHE A 289 7.57 2.88 13.14
N GLY A 290 7.64 2.48 11.86
CA GLY A 290 6.96 1.30 11.34
C GLY A 290 5.54 1.56 10.84
N ALA A 291 5.18 0.85 9.79
CA ALA A 291 3.95 1.09 9.03
C ALA A 291 2.65 0.62 9.72
N LYS A 292 2.76 -0.15 10.81
CA LYS A 292 1.62 -0.78 11.51
C LYS A 292 1.48 -0.32 12.95
N ASN A 293 2.44 0.45 13.46
CA ASN A 293 2.41 0.96 14.81
C ASN A 293 1.28 1.98 14.96
N LYS A 294 0.41 1.73 15.95
CA LYS A 294 -0.75 2.60 16.26
C LYS A 294 -1.82 2.72 15.16
N LEU A 295 -1.87 1.81 14.19
CA LEU A 295 -3.09 1.65 13.38
C LEU A 295 -4.31 1.51 14.29
N LEU A 296 -5.40 2.14 13.91
CA LEU A 296 -6.62 2.18 14.72
C LEU A 296 -7.17 0.76 14.94
N LYS A 297 -7.56 0.49 16.18
CA LYS A 297 -8.31 -0.73 16.53
C LYS A 297 -9.77 -0.32 16.79
N LYS A 298 -10.61 -0.48 15.78
CA LYS A 298 -12.01 -0.09 15.85
C LYS A 298 -12.83 -1.01 14.96
N ASN A 299 -13.73 -1.80 15.56
CA ASN A 299 -14.65 -2.58 14.74
C ASN A 299 -15.67 -1.64 14.06
N ILE A 300 -15.60 -1.58 12.74
CA ILE A 300 -16.54 -0.83 11.89
C ILE A 300 -17.27 -1.75 10.90
N ARG A 301 -17.01 -3.06 10.96
CA ARG A 301 -17.71 -4.08 10.16
C ARG A 301 -19.19 -4.09 10.56
N GLN A 302 -20.05 -3.94 9.57
CA GLN A 302 -21.50 -4.09 9.68
C GLN A 302 -21.94 -5.51 9.29
#